data_7e137c151e4ec1abe009e060d6fd152f
#
_entry.id   7e137c151e4ec1abe009e060d6fd152f
#
_cell.length_a   1.000
_cell.length_b   1.000
_cell.length_c   1.000
_cell.angle_alpha   90.00
_cell.angle_beta   90.00
_cell.angle_gamma   90.00
#
_symmetry.space_group_name_H-M   'P 1'
#
loop_
_entity.id
_entity.type
_entity.pdbx_description
1 polymer ?
#
loop_
_entity_poly.entity_id
_entity_poly.type
_entity_poly.pdbx_seq_one_letter_code
_entity_poly.pdbx_strand_id
1 'polypeptide(L)'
;MSVPLVIVFPIYQGVTQLDFTGPLQFLRRMPDAEIIVASVGGADVSSEGLHFSRLHRLEDVTHCDVLCVPGGSGCTQALLDENFMRQIRRLGTDACYLTSVCTGSLILAAAGLLQGKRAACHWSMRESLTLFGAIPSRARVERDGNVITGGGVTAGIDFALTLIAELHDEDTAQMIQLYLEYAPAPPFLGGTPELAPAGILARVEEKMADSLQQRRALVAQIAARR
;
A
#
# COMPACT_ATOMS: atom_id res chain seq x y z
N MET A 1 -16.42 -3.57 26.66
CA MET A 1 -15.66 -2.74 25.69
C MET A 1 -15.07 -3.74 24.70
N SER A 2 -15.35 -3.58 23.40
CA SER A 2 -14.73 -4.38 22.36
C SER A 2 -13.20 -4.13 22.35
N VAL A 3 -12.42 -5.13 22.01
CA VAL A 3 -10.98 -4.95 21.80
C VAL A 3 -10.81 -4.12 20.52
N PRO A 4 -10.03 -3.02 20.56
CA PRO A 4 -9.83 -2.20 19.37
C PRO A 4 -9.21 -3.00 18.23
N LEU A 5 -9.62 -2.72 17.01
CA LEU A 5 -9.01 -3.29 15.79
C LEU A 5 -7.69 -2.55 15.51
N VAL A 6 -6.59 -3.27 15.52
CA VAL A 6 -5.24 -2.69 15.35
C VAL A 6 -4.85 -2.68 13.89
N ILE A 7 -4.69 -1.47 13.32
CA ILE A 7 -4.27 -1.24 11.94
C ILE A 7 -2.85 -0.70 11.93
N VAL A 8 -1.92 -1.41 11.29
CA VAL A 8 -0.50 -1.05 11.28
C VAL A 8 -0.07 -0.56 9.89
N PHE A 9 0.50 0.63 9.85
CA PHE A 9 1.17 1.20 8.67
C PHE A 9 2.70 1.14 8.87
N PRO A 10 3.40 0.15 8.32
CA PRO A 10 4.86 0.12 8.31
C PRO A 10 5.37 1.07 7.25
N ILE A 11 6.01 2.18 7.65
CA ILE A 11 6.58 3.17 6.73
C ILE A 11 8.11 3.11 6.71
N TYR A 12 8.68 3.58 5.60
CA TYR A 12 10.11 3.49 5.32
C TYR A 12 10.58 4.71 4.51
N GLN A 13 11.89 4.93 4.40
CA GLN A 13 12.44 6.07 3.65
C GLN A 13 11.99 6.06 2.19
N GLY A 14 11.48 7.19 1.71
CA GLY A 14 10.95 7.32 0.36
C GLY A 14 9.60 6.63 0.14
N VAL A 15 8.83 6.38 1.21
CA VAL A 15 7.41 6.01 1.10
C VAL A 15 6.65 7.13 0.37
N THR A 16 5.71 6.81 -0.51
CA THR A 16 4.78 7.83 -1.01
C THR A 16 3.81 8.19 0.10
N GLN A 17 3.88 9.45 0.57
CA GLN A 17 3.15 9.84 1.76
C GLN A 17 1.63 9.64 1.63
N LEU A 18 1.03 9.92 0.48
CA LEU A 18 -0.40 9.79 0.27
C LEU A 18 -0.87 8.33 0.31
N ASP A 19 0.03 7.35 0.03
CA ASP A 19 -0.28 5.93 0.11
C ASP A 19 -0.68 5.47 1.52
N PHE A 20 -0.23 6.17 2.56
CA PHE A 20 -0.64 5.88 3.93
C PHE A 20 -1.44 7.02 4.57
N THR A 21 -1.14 8.29 4.31
CA THR A 21 -1.89 9.41 4.90
C THR A 21 -3.31 9.49 4.38
N GLY A 22 -3.53 9.12 3.10
CA GLY A 22 -4.87 9.02 2.51
C GLY A 22 -5.73 7.99 3.25
N PRO A 23 -5.37 6.70 3.25
CA PRO A 23 -6.09 5.68 4.01
C PRO A 23 -6.20 5.99 5.50
N LEU A 24 -5.13 6.45 6.13
CA LEU A 24 -5.12 6.80 7.55
C LEU A 24 -6.18 7.84 7.89
N GLN A 25 -6.38 8.85 7.03
CA GLN A 25 -7.35 9.90 7.23
C GLN A 25 -8.80 9.35 7.33
N PHE A 26 -9.10 8.27 6.62
CA PHE A 26 -10.39 7.58 6.63
C PHE A 26 -10.47 6.56 7.77
N LEU A 27 -9.51 5.64 7.85
CA LEU A 27 -9.51 4.54 8.81
C LEU A 27 -9.50 5.02 10.27
N ARG A 28 -8.84 6.15 10.54
CA ARG A 28 -8.83 6.78 11.87
C ARG A 28 -10.22 7.20 12.37
N ARG A 29 -11.23 7.28 11.50
CA ARG A 29 -12.60 7.65 11.84
C ARG A 29 -13.50 6.45 12.03
N MET A 30 -13.01 5.27 11.71
CA MET A 30 -13.72 4.03 11.98
C MET A 30 -13.84 3.83 13.49
N PRO A 31 -15.02 3.45 14.02
CA PRO A 31 -15.19 3.11 15.42
C PRO A 31 -14.23 2.00 15.85
N ASP A 32 -13.77 2.06 17.08
CA ASP A 32 -12.95 1.03 17.73
C ASP A 32 -11.66 0.65 16.93
N ALA A 33 -11.10 1.59 16.14
CA ALA A 33 -9.85 1.40 15.43
C ALA A 33 -8.67 2.07 16.15
N GLU A 34 -7.60 1.31 16.36
CA GLU A 34 -6.30 1.79 16.79
C GLU A 34 -5.35 1.83 15.58
N ILE A 35 -4.79 3.00 15.28
CA ILE A 35 -3.86 3.17 14.14
C ILE A 35 -2.44 3.30 14.67
N ILE A 36 -1.57 2.42 14.22
CA ILE A 36 -0.13 2.42 14.50
C ILE A 36 0.63 2.75 13.23
N VAL A 37 1.34 3.88 13.22
CA VAL A 37 2.33 4.19 12.17
C VAL A 37 3.70 3.88 12.74
N ALA A 38 4.42 2.95 12.10
CA ALA A 38 5.66 2.40 12.63
C ALA A 38 6.78 2.37 11.59
N SER A 39 8.02 2.47 12.04
CA SER A 39 9.22 2.30 11.23
C SER A 39 10.23 1.39 11.94
N VAL A 40 11.19 0.86 11.20
CA VAL A 40 12.29 0.08 11.80
C VAL A 40 13.03 0.93 12.84
N GLY A 41 13.13 0.41 14.06
CA GLY A 41 13.74 1.12 15.20
C GLY A 41 12.97 2.35 15.68
N GLY A 42 11.79 2.68 15.14
CA GLY A 42 11.10 3.94 15.39
C GLY A 42 11.80 5.15 14.77
N ALA A 43 12.67 4.92 13.79
CA ALA A 43 13.44 5.98 13.13
C ALA A 43 12.53 6.93 12.36
N ASP A 44 12.89 8.21 12.33
CA ASP A 44 12.20 9.21 11.53
C ASP A 44 12.25 8.85 10.05
N VAL A 45 11.15 9.08 9.33
CA VAL A 45 11.02 8.81 7.90
C VAL A 45 10.84 10.10 7.14
N SER A 46 11.61 10.26 6.06
CA SER A 46 11.50 11.40 5.16
C SER A 46 10.95 10.96 3.80
N SER A 47 10.02 11.74 3.27
CA SER A 47 9.45 11.52 1.95
C SER A 47 8.88 12.81 1.36
N GLU A 48 9.19 13.08 0.10
CA GLU A 48 8.57 14.17 -0.68
C GLU A 48 8.62 15.55 0.02
N GLY A 49 9.69 15.81 0.78
CA GLY A 49 9.87 17.06 1.55
C GLY A 49 9.18 17.08 2.91
N LEU A 50 8.49 16.01 3.30
CA LEU A 50 7.88 15.85 4.61
C LEU A 50 8.77 14.98 5.51
N HIS A 51 8.67 15.22 6.83
CA HIS A 51 9.34 14.42 7.85
C HIS A 51 8.30 13.87 8.83
N PHE A 52 8.30 12.55 8.99
CA PHE A 52 7.46 11.83 9.94
C PHE A 52 8.31 11.41 11.12
N SER A 53 7.98 11.90 12.30
CA SER A 53 8.71 11.66 13.53
C SER A 53 7.81 11.06 14.61
N ARG A 54 8.41 10.61 15.73
CA ARG A 54 7.70 9.95 16.83
C ARG A 54 6.94 8.71 16.38
N LEU A 55 7.54 7.96 15.48
CA LEU A 55 6.98 6.71 14.98
C LEU A 55 7.14 5.61 16.03
N HIS A 56 6.20 4.67 16.04
CA HIS A 56 6.37 3.45 16.81
C HIS A 56 7.52 2.62 16.26
N ARG A 57 8.19 1.86 17.12
CA ARG A 57 9.16 0.86 16.67
C ARG A 57 8.40 -0.33 16.09
N LEU A 58 8.68 -0.65 14.84
CA LEU A 58 8.00 -1.74 14.15
C LEU A 58 8.22 -3.09 14.84
N GLU A 59 9.38 -3.27 15.45
CA GLU A 59 9.77 -4.45 16.21
C GLU A 59 8.90 -4.66 17.46
N ASP A 60 8.42 -3.57 18.07
CA ASP A 60 7.67 -3.58 19.33
C ASP A 60 6.15 -3.77 19.09
N VAL A 61 5.68 -3.71 17.84
CA VAL A 61 4.29 -4.00 17.49
C VAL A 61 4.04 -5.50 17.66
N THR A 62 3.25 -5.87 18.67
CA THR A 62 2.99 -7.28 19.03
C THR A 62 1.72 -7.84 18.41
N HIS A 63 0.78 -6.97 18.00
CA HIS A 63 -0.50 -7.36 17.41
C HIS A 63 -0.82 -6.51 16.19
N CYS A 64 -1.45 -7.12 15.18
CA CYS A 64 -1.84 -6.46 13.93
C CYS A 64 -3.02 -7.22 13.32
N ASP A 65 -4.22 -6.61 13.36
CA ASP A 65 -5.38 -7.16 12.68
C ASP A 65 -5.36 -6.85 11.18
N VAL A 66 -4.90 -5.65 10.85
CA VAL A 66 -4.80 -5.16 9.47
C VAL A 66 -3.40 -4.62 9.21
N LEU A 67 -2.65 -5.30 8.36
CA LEU A 67 -1.36 -4.82 7.88
C LEU A 67 -1.58 -3.99 6.61
N CYS A 68 -1.33 -2.69 6.66
CA CYS A 68 -1.52 -1.78 5.53
C CYS A 68 -0.17 -1.24 5.01
N VAL A 69 0.36 -1.86 3.96
CA VAL A 69 1.69 -1.57 3.43
C VAL A 69 1.61 -0.53 2.31
N PRO A 70 2.15 0.69 2.51
CA PRO A 70 2.23 1.70 1.48
C PRO A 70 3.35 1.41 0.47
N GLY A 71 3.22 1.98 -0.73
CA GLY A 71 4.28 1.97 -1.72
C GLY A 71 5.18 3.21 -1.66
N GLY A 72 5.92 3.43 -2.74
CA GLY A 72 6.79 4.60 -2.87
C GLY A 72 8.06 4.34 -3.68
N SER A 73 8.81 5.40 -3.92
CA SER A 73 10.09 5.31 -4.61
C SER A 73 11.12 4.48 -3.83
N GLY A 74 11.04 4.49 -2.49
CA GLY A 74 11.87 3.70 -1.59
C GLY A 74 11.50 2.22 -1.49
N CYS A 75 10.41 1.77 -2.15
CA CYS A 75 9.93 0.38 -2.06
C CYS A 75 11.04 -0.64 -2.35
N THR A 76 11.86 -0.43 -3.38
CA THR A 76 12.94 -1.35 -3.74
C THR A 76 14.05 -1.41 -2.71
N GLN A 77 14.32 -0.32 -1.99
CA GLN A 77 15.28 -0.32 -0.88
C GLN A 77 14.67 -1.01 0.36
N ALA A 78 13.39 -0.80 0.62
CA ALA A 78 12.68 -1.51 1.69
C ALA A 78 12.67 -3.04 1.48
N LEU A 79 12.61 -3.50 0.21
CA LEU A 79 12.74 -4.93 -0.12
C LEU A 79 14.11 -5.51 0.22
N LEU A 80 15.17 -4.69 0.27
CA LEU A 80 16.53 -5.10 0.65
C LEU A 80 16.78 -4.99 2.15
N ASP A 81 15.95 -4.30 2.90
CA ASP A 81 16.06 -4.22 4.36
C ASP A 81 15.52 -5.51 4.98
N GLU A 82 16.43 -6.38 5.39
CA GLU A 82 16.10 -7.67 5.99
C GLU A 82 15.29 -7.53 7.28
N ASN A 83 15.56 -6.48 8.08
CA ASN A 83 14.80 -6.24 9.31
C ASN A 83 13.36 -5.84 8.96
N PHE A 84 13.18 -4.86 8.08
CA PHE A 84 11.86 -4.45 7.61
C PHE A 84 11.07 -5.64 7.06
N MET A 85 11.65 -6.41 6.13
CA MET A 85 11.00 -7.56 5.51
C MET A 85 10.67 -8.68 6.51
N ARG A 86 11.51 -8.87 7.53
CA ARG A 86 11.21 -9.80 8.63
C ARG A 86 9.99 -9.36 9.42
N GLN A 87 9.86 -8.05 9.72
CA GLN A 87 8.69 -7.52 10.44
C GLN A 87 7.42 -7.62 9.59
N ILE A 88 7.51 -7.33 8.29
CA ILE A 88 6.37 -7.51 7.37
C ILE A 88 5.87 -8.95 7.37
N ARG A 89 6.77 -9.93 7.28
CA ARG A 89 6.38 -11.35 7.34
C ARG A 89 5.73 -11.70 8.68
N ARG A 90 6.35 -11.29 9.78
CA ARG A 90 5.85 -11.55 11.13
C ARG A 90 4.44 -11.00 11.32
N LEU A 91 4.24 -9.72 11.06
CA LEU A 91 2.93 -9.08 11.22
C LEU A 91 1.90 -9.62 10.23
N GLY A 92 2.31 -9.85 8.97
CA GLY A 92 1.41 -10.32 7.93
C GLY A 92 0.98 -11.80 8.08
N THR A 93 1.76 -12.63 8.78
CA THR A 93 1.37 -14.01 9.03
C THR A 93 0.18 -14.10 9.99
N ASP A 94 0.12 -13.19 10.97
CA ASP A 94 -0.90 -13.21 12.01
C ASP A 94 -2.06 -12.24 11.72
N ALA A 95 -1.92 -11.35 10.73
CA ALA A 95 -2.94 -10.37 10.38
C ALA A 95 -4.20 -11.01 9.79
N CYS A 96 -5.36 -10.54 10.24
CA CYS A 96 -6.65 -10.91 9.66
C CYS A 96 -6.78 -10.44 8.21
N TYR A 97 -6.28 -9.24 7.92
CA TYR A 97 -6.29 -8.64 6.58
C TYR A 97 -4.89 -8.19 6.15
N LEU A 98 -4.53 -8.58 4.93
CA LEU A 98 -3.31 -8.14 4.25
C LEU A 98 -3.69 -7.06 3.25
N THR A 99 -3.19 -5.86 3.45
CA THR A 99 -3.59 -4.73 2.62
C THR A 99 -2.40 -3.90 2.16
N SER A 100 -2.55 -3.26 1.02
CA SER A 100 -1.50 -2.40 0.47
C SER A 100 -2.05 -1.33 -0.46
N VAL A 101 -1.25 -0.31 -0.69
CA VAL A 101 -1.48 0.71 -1.71
C VAL A 101 -0.26 0.80 -2.62
N CYS A 102 -0.47 1.02 -3.91
CA CYS A 102 0.58 1.29 -4.89
C CYS A 102 1.59 0.12 -4.99
N THR A 103 2.89 0.41 -4.88
CA THR A 103 3.94 -0.63 -4.89
C THR A 103 4.10 -1.37 -3.55
N GLY A 104 3.30 -1.07 -2.54
CA GLY A 104 3.24 -1.84 -1.30
C GLY A 104 2.86 -3.31 -1.52
N SER A 105 2.09 -3.61 -2.58
CA SER A 105 1.79 -4.99 -2.99
C SER A 105 3.05 -5.80 -3.34
N LEU A 106 4.10 -5.17 -3.87
CA LEU A 106 5.38 -5.85 -4.12
C LEU A 106 6.06 -6.26 -2.81
N ILE A 107 5.94 -5.44 -1.76
CA ILE A 107 6.49 -5.76 -0.44
C ILE A 107 5.76 -6.98 0.14
N LEU A 108 4.43 -6.99 0.10
CA LEU A 108 3.65 -8.16 0.54
C LEU A 108 3.96 -9.41 -0.29
N ALA A 109 4.06 -9.27 -1.62
CA ALA A 109 4.38 -10.37 -2.52
C ALA A 109 5.80 -10.91 -2.25
N ALA A 110 6.79 -10.04 -2.10
CA ALA A 110 8.14 -10.39 -1.72
C ALA A 110 8.24 -10.95 -0.27
N ALA A 111 7.32 -10.66 0.61
CA ALA A 111 7.19 -11.31 1.90
C ALA A 111 6.61 -12.75 1.82
N GLY A 112 6.08 -13.15 0.65
CA GLY A 112 5.44 -14.47 0.45
C GLY A 112 3.95 -14.49 0.80
N LEU A 113 3.38 -13.32 1.10
CA LEU A 113 2.02 -13.19 1.62
C LEU A 113 0.93 -13.14 0.52
N LEU A 114 1.34 -12.99 -0.75
CA LEU A 114 0.40 -12.89 -1.89
C LEU A 114 0.50 -14.06 -2.88
N GLN A 115 1.06 -15.20 -2.48
CA GLN A 115 1.18 -16.37 -3.35
C GLN A 115 -0.20 -16.82 -3.85
N GLY A 116 -0.42 -16.84 -5.17
CA GLY A 116 -1.68 -17.22 -5.81
C GLY A 116 -2.82 -16.23 -5.63
N LYS A 117 -2.59 -15.08 -5.00
CA LYS A 117 -3.59 -14.03 -4.77
C LYS A 117 -3.60 -12.99 -5.88
N ARG A 118 -4.79 -12.51 -6.25
CA ARG A 118 -4.93 -11.32 -7.09
C ARG A 118 -4.61 -10.08 -6.27
N ALA A 119 -3.82 -9.17 -6.86
CA ALA A 119 -3.47 -7.92 -6.21
C ALA A 119 -3.36 -6.76 -7.21
N ALA A 120 -3.93 -5.61 -6.83
CA ALA A 120 -3.67 -4.35 -7.50
C ALA A 120 -2.29 -3.80 -7.07
N CYS A 121 -1.66 -3.06 -7.98
CA CYS A 121 -0.38 -2.40 -7.76
C CYS A 121 -0.31 -1.16 -8.67
N HIS A 122 0.61 -0.25 -8.40
CA HIS A 122 0.87 0.85 -9.33
C HIS A 122 1.18 0.30 -10.73
N TRP A 123 0.53 0.84 -11.75
CA TRP A 123 0.55 0.32 -13.12
C TRP A 123 1.96 0.05 -13.66
N SER A 124 2.92 0.92 -13.33
CA SER A 124 4.30 0.81 -13.84
C SER A 124 5.09 -0.39 -13.31
N MET A 125 4.68 -0.95 -12.18
CA MET A 125 5.34 -2.09 -11.51
C MET A 125 4.42 -3.31 -11.33
N ARG A 126 3.17 -3.23 -11.74
CA ARG A 126 2.14 -4.24 -11.52
C ARG A 126 2.54 -5.63 -12.01
N GLU A 127 3.12 -5.71 -13.20
CA GLU A 127 3.52 -6.99 -13.78
C GLU A 127 4.66 -7.69 -12.99
N SER A 128 5.43 -6.93 -12.21
CA SER A 128 6.48 -7.51 -11.35
C SER A 128 5.92 -8.37 -10.20
N LEU A 129 4.63 -8.30 -9.92
CA LEU A 129 3.96 -9.18 -8.94
C LEU A 129 4.07 -10.66 -9.33
N THR A 130 4.09 -10.97 -10.62
CA THR A 130 4.22 -12.33 -11.14
C THR A 130 5.50 -13.01 -10.72
N LEU A 131 6.59 -12.25 -10.53
CA LEU A 131 7.88 -12.77 -10.07
C LEU A 131 7.81 -13.38 -8.67
N PHE A 132 6.79 -13.03 -7.89
CA PHE A 132 6.56 -13.54 -6.55
C PHE A 132 5.32 -14.44 -6.46
N GLY A 133 4.76 -14.87 -7.61
CA GLY A 133 3.61 -15.77 -7.68
C GLY A 133 2.26 -15.12 -7.35
N ALA A 134 2.18 -13.79 -7.28
CA ALA A 134 0.90 -13.08 -7.20
C ALA A 134 0.33 -12.84 -8.60
N ILE A 135 -0.97 -12.65 -8.70
CA ILE A 135 -1.70 -12.43 -9.96
C ILE A 135 -2.01 -10.93 -10.09
N PRO A 136 -1.40 -10.23 -11.07
CA PRO A 136 -1.63 -8.80 -11.25
C PRO A 136 -3.07 -8.47 -11.62
N SER A 137 -3.68 -7.49 -10.94
CA SER A 137 -5.00 -6.96 -11.24
C SER A 137 -4.92 -5.51 -11.74
N ARG A 138 -5.79 -5.16 -12.69
CA ARG A 138 -5.96 -3.78 -13.18
C ARG A 138 -7.03 -2.99 -12.41
N ALA A 139 -7.69 -3.63 -11.47
CA ALA A 139 -8.71 -2.97 -10.65
C ALA A 139 -8.08 -1.80 -9.86
N ARG A 140 -8.85 -0.75 -9.65
CA ARG A 140 -8.45 0.36 -8.79
C ARG A 140 -8.31 -0.09 -7.33
N VAL A 141 -9.24 -0.94 -6.90
CA VAL A 141 -9.16 -1.72 -5.64
C VAL A 141 -9.45 -3.18 -5.99
N GLU A 142 -8.56 -4.09 -5.63
CA GLU A 142 -8.73 -5.53 -5.81
C GLU A 142 -8.93 -6.19 -4.46
N ARG A 143 -9.90 -7.10 -4.39
CA ARG A 143 -10.16 -7.96 -3.23
C ARG A 143 -10.04 -9.43 -3.61
N ASP A 144 -9.26 -10.17 -2.85
CA ASP A 144 -9.14 -11.63 -2.96
C ASP A 144 -9.11 -12.27 -1.56
N GLY A 145 -10.30 -12.58 -1.05
CA GLY A 145 -10.48 -13.05 0.32
C GLY A 145 -10.11 -11.96 1.33
N ASN A 146 -9.13 -12.23 2.15
CA ASN A 146 -8.58 -11.28 3.14
C ASN A 146 -7.48 -10.36 2.60
N VAL A 147 -7.20 -10.39 1.32
CA VAL A 147 -6.26 -9.49 0.65
C VAL A 147 -7.05 -8.37 -0.01
N ILE A 148 -6.79 -7.11 0.37
CA ILE A 148 -7.42 -5.92 -0.24
C ILE A 148 -6.31 -4.95 -0.62
N THR A 149 -6.20 -4.63 -1.91
CA THR A 149 -5.08 -3.84 -2.43
C THR A 149 -5.55 -2.69 -3.31
N GLY A 150 -5.02 -1.48 -3.08
CA GLY A 150 -5.21 -0.31 -3.92
C GLY A 150 -4.13 -0.20 -5.00
N GLY A 151 -4.51 0.24 -6.20
CA GLY A 151 -3.62 0.41 -7.34
C GLY A 151 -2.66 1.60 -7.20
N GLY A 152 -2.83 2.64 -7.99
CA GLY A 152 -2.00 3.85 -7.89
C GLY A 152 -2.32 4.69 -6.65
N VAL A 153 -1.45 5.60 -6.33
CA VAL A 153 -1.41 6.44 -5.12
C VAL A 153 -2.78 6.87 -4.59
N THR A 154 -3.59 7.49 -5.44
CA THR A 154 -4.91 8.01 -5.07
C THR A 154 -5.97 6.93 -4.84
N ALA A 155 -5.72 5.69 -5.26
CA ALA A 155 -6.60 4.56 -4.98
C ALA A 155 -6.66 4.22 -3.48
N GLY A 156 -5.70 4.72 -2.70
CA GLY A 156 -5.68 4.55 -1.25
C GLY A 156 -6.94 5.03 -0.53
N ILE A 157 -7.62 6.06 -1.08
CA ILE A 157 -8.87 6.56 -0.49
C ILE A 157 -10.03 5.60 -0.76
N ASP A 158 -10.23 5.17 -2.02
CA ASP A 158 -11.28 4.20 -2.36
C ASP A 158 -11.02 2.86 -1.67
N PHE A 159 -9.75 2.46 -1.57
CA PHE A 159 -9.31 1.31 -0.81
C PHE A 159 -9.73 1.40 0.66
N ALA A 160 -9.51 2.56 1.31
CA ALA A 160 -9.86 2.75 2.71
C ALA A 160 -11.37 2.61 2.94
N LEU A 161 -12.20 3.19 2.07
CA LEU A 161 -13.66 3.05 2.14
C LEU A 161 -14.09 1.59 1.95
N THR A 162 -13.49 0.87 1.00
CA THR A 162 -13.73 -0.55 0.78
C THR A 162 -13.36 -1.37 2.03
N LEU A 163 -12.23 -1.06 2.64
CA LEU A 163 -11.77 -1.74 3.86
C LEU A 163 -12.68 -1.44 5.06
N ILE A 164 -13.14 -0.20 5.23
CA ILE A 164 -14.08 0.18 6.30
C ILE A 164 -15.40 -0.60 6.14
N ALA A 165 -15.94 -0.66 4.92
CA ALA A 165 -17.16 -1.41 4.66
C ALA A 165 -17.01 -2.90 4.98
N GLU A 166 -15.83 -3.47 4.77
CA GLU A 166 -15.51 -4.86 5.09
C GLU A 166 -15.33 -5.12 6.59
N LEU A 167 -14.65 -4.19 7.29
CA LEU A 167 -14.31 -4.35 8.70
C LEU A 167 -15.46 -3.97 9.63
N HIS A 168 -16.36 -3.14 9.17
CA HIS A 168 -17.48 -2.65 9.95
C HIS A 168 -18.80 -2.82 9.16
N ASP A 169 -19.19 -1.83 8.32
CA ASP A 169 -20.34 -1.88 7.43
C ASP A 169 -20.31 -0.73 6.40
N GLU A 170 -21.19 -0.83 5.38
CA GLU A 170 -21.29 0.17 4.33
C GLU A 170 -21.80 1.53 4.84
N ASP A 171 -22.69 1.55 5.83
CA ASP A 171 -23.23 2.78 6.39
C ASP A 171 -22.11 3.59 7.07
N THR A 172 -21.26 2.93 7.83
CA THR A 172 -20.07 3.55 8.44
C THR A 172 -19.12 4.10 7.37
N ALA A 173 -18.87 3.35 6.31
CA ALA A 173 -18.04 3.83 5.19
C ALA A 173 -18.63 5.07 4.54
N GLN A 174 -19.94 5.08 4.26
CA GLN A 174 -20.65 6.22 3.66
C GLN A 174 -20.69 7.44 4.61
N MET A 175 -20.90 7.24 5.90
CA MET A 175 -20.82 8.32 6.90
C MET A 175 -19.44 8.97 6.91
N ILE A 176 -18.38 8.18 6.86
CA ILE A 176 -16.98 8.69 6.84
C ILE A 176 -16.70 9.39 5.50
N GLN A 177 -17.18 8.83 4.38
CA GLN A 177 -17.07 9.46 3.06
C GLN A 177 -17.73 10.84 3.05
N LEU A 178 -18.95 10.95 3.56
CA LEU A 178 -19.68 12.23 3.65
C LEU A 178 -18.98 13.21 4.61
N TYR A 179 -18.53 12.73 5.78
CA TYR A 179 -17.84 13.55 6.75
C TYR A 179 -16.56 14.19 6.20
N LEU A 180 -15.86 13.46 5.33
CA LEU A 180 -14.62 13.94 4.67
C LEU A 180 -14.90 14.63 3.32
N GLU A 181 -16.17 14.75 2.91
CA GLU A 181 -16.57 15.33 1.62
C GLU A 181 -15.82 14.69 0.43
N TYR A 182 -15.63 13.36 0.49
CA TYR A 182 -14.97 12.66 -0.61
C TYR A 182 -15.92 12.44 -1.77
N ALA A 183 -15.98 13.42 -2.66
CA ALA A 183 -16.77 13.45 -3.89
C ALA A 183 -15.84 13.72 -5.09
N PRO A 184 -15.00 12.74 -5.53
CA PRO A 184 -13.98 12.98 -6.53
C PRO A 184 -14.55 13.37 -7.89
N ALA A 185 -14.06 14.47 -8.44
CA ALA A 185 -14.43 14.99 -9.76
C ALA A 185 -13.15 15.42 -10.51
N PRO A 186 -12.33 14.46 -10.97
CA PRO A 186 -11.09 14.78 -11.65
C PRO A 186 -11.36 15.55 -12.96
N PRO A 187 -10.62 16.65 -13.22
CA PRO A 187 -10.87 17.50 -14.39
C PRO A 187 -10.43 16.82 -15.70
N PHE A 188 -9.65 15.72 -15.61
CA PHE A 188 -9.18 14.95 -16.76
C PHE A 188 -9.40 13.46 -16.54
N LEU A 189 -9.64 12.71 -17.64
CA LEU A 189 -9.93 11.28 -17.58
C LEU A 189 -8.69 10.39 -17.71
N GLY A 190 -7.52 10.94 -18.02
CA GLY A 190 -6.29 10.21 -18.32
C GLY A 190 -5.55 9.65 -17.09
N GLY A 191 -6.26 9.21 -16.06
CA GLY A 191 -5.66 8.75 -14.80
C GLY A 191 -5.09 7.32 -14.83
N THR A 192 -5.28 6.57 -15.92
CA THR A 192 -4.70 5.22 -16.11
C THR A 192 -4.08 5.11 -17.50
N PRO A 193 -3.14 4.17 -17.75
CA PRO A 193 -2.54 3.98 -19.08
C PRO A 193 -3.58 3.75 -20.19
N GLU A 194 -4.66 3.04 -19.85
CA GLU A 194 -5.72 2.70 -20.78
C GLU A 194 -6.58 3.91 -21.20
N LEU A 195 -6.66 4.92 -20.35
CA LEU A 195 -7.47 6.14 -20.56
C LEU A 195 -6.62 7.35 -20.94
N ALA A 196 -5.32 7.30 -20.71
CA ALA A 196 -4.41 8.41 -21.01
C ALA A 196 -4.28 8.63 -22.54
N PRO A 197 -4.28 9.88 -23.03
CA PRO A 197 -3.90 10.15 -24.42
C PRO A 197 -2.51 9.57 -24.71
N ALA A 198 -2.36 8.91 -25.87
CA ALA A 198 -1.13 8.19 -26.23
C ALA A 198 0.14 9.04 -26.10
N GLY A 199 0.11 10.31 -26.51
CA GLY A 199 1.24 11.23 -26.37
C GLY A 199 1.58 11.59 -24.91
N ILE A 200 0.60 11.58 -24.01
CA ILE A 200 0.83 11.79 -22.57
C ILE A 200 1.44 10.52 -21.97
N LEU A 201 0.89 9.35 -22.30
CA LEU A 201 1.44 8.08 -21.83
C LEU A 201 2.91 7.93 -22.23
N ALA A 202 3.25 8.14 -23.51
CA ALA A 202 4.62 8.04 -24.01
C ALA A 202 5.59 8.96 -23.25
N ARG A 203 5.20 10.20 -22.99
CA ARG A 203 6.03 11.16 -22.23
C ARG A 203 6.24 10.72 -20.78
N VAL A 204 5.23 10.12 -20.14
CA VAL A 204 5.36 9.61 -18.77
C VAL A 204 6.25 8.38 -18.76
N GLU A 205 6.10 7.46 -19.71
CA GLU A 205 6.94 6.27 -19.85
C GLU A 205 8.41 6.66 -20.08
N GLU A 206 8.68 7.61 -20.99
CA GLU A 206 10.02 8.14 -21.25
C GLU A 206 10.64 8.73 -19.97
N LYS A 207 9.89 9.59 -19.25
CA LYS A 207 10.35 10.20 -18.00
C LYS A 207 10.69 9.18 -16.91
N MET A 208 10.01 8.05 -16.89
CA MET A 208 10.16 7.00 -15.89
C MET A 208 11.15 5.89 -16.32
N ALA A 209 11.55 5.83 -17.58
CA ALA A 209 12.22 4.68 -18.19
C ALA A 209 13.41 4.17 -17.40
N ASP A 210 14.40 5.02 -17.11
CA ASP A 210 15.64 4.63 -16.42
C ASP A 210 15.36 4.14 -15.00
N SER A 211 14.53 4.88 -14.26
CA SER A 211 14.16 4.51 -12.90
C SER A 211 13.39 3.20 -12.86
N LEU A 212 12.46 2.97 -13.79
CA LEU A 212 11.70 1.73 -13.86
C LEU A 212 12.58 0.55 -14.26
N GLN A 213 13.51 0.73 -15.20
CA GLN A 213 14.44 -0.33 -15.59
C GLN A 213 15.27 -0.79 -14.39
N GLN A 214 15.84 0.15 -13.63
CA GLN A 214 16.64 -0.16 -12.44
C GLN A 214 15.79 -0.87 -11.37
N ARG A 215 14.59 -0.37 -11.09
CA ARG A 215 13.68 -0.95 -10.09
C ARG A 215 13.23 -2.36 -10.49
N ARG A 216 12.85 -2.58 -11.74
CA ARG A 216 12.46 -3.90 -12.26
C ARG A 216 13.61 -4.90 -12.21
N ALA A 217 14.83 -4.48 -12.59
CA ALA A 217 16.01 -5.33 -12.49
C ALA A 217 16.29 -5.75 -11.04
N LEU A 218 16.21 -4.81 -10.09
CA LEU A 218 16.40 -5.11 -8.68
C LEU A 218 15.34 -6.06 -8.12
N VAL A 219 14.08 -5.84 -8.46
CA VAL A 219 12.97 -6.72 -8.06
C VAL A 219 13.17 -8.13 -8.63
N ALA A 220 13.60 -8.27 -9.89
CA ALA A 220 13.92 -9.56 -10.50
C ALA A 220 15.08 -10.26 -9.78
N GLN A 221 16.13 -9.54 -9.41
CA GLN A 221 17.25 -10.10 -8.63
C GLN A 221 16.79 -10.59 -7.24
N ILE A 222 15.93 -9.84 -6.57
CA ILE A 222 15.36 -10.24 -5.28
C ILE A 222 14.52 -11.53 -5.43
N ALA A 223 13.69 -11.60 -6.45
CA ALA A 223 12.87 -12.78 -6.72
C ALA A 223 13.71 -14.03 -7.00
N ALA A 224 14.82 -13.89 -7.74
CA ALA A 224 15.72 -15.01 -8.07
C ALA A 224 16.49 -15.58 -6.87
N ARG A 225 16.56 -14.86 -5.75
CA ARG A 225 17.25 -15.31 -4.51
C ARG A 225 16.35 -16.07 -3.55
N ARG A 226 15.08 -16.22 -3.88
CA ARG A 226 14.07 -16.91 -3.07
C ARG A 226 13.90 -18.35 -3.52
#